data_9750249582c479012f1b59d4dca267d3
#
_entry.id   9750249582c479012f1b59d4dca267d3
#
_cell.length_a   1.000
_cell.length_b   1.000
_cell.length_c   1.000
_cell.angle_alpha   90.00
_cell.angle_beta   90.00
_cell.angle_gamma   90.00
#
_symmetry.space_group_name_H-M   'P 1'
#
loop_
_entity.id
_entity.type
_entity.pdbx_description
1 polymer ?
#
loop_
_entity_poly.entity_id
_entity_poly.type
_entity_poly.pdbx_seq_one_letter_code
_entity_poly.pdbx_strand_id
1 'polypeptide(L)'
;MKNDKNQKRVSVRVLAIVLLLLVFLFLIFQCQIKEKNDRLAQAAKEQKEQLLQMAIEKAQRTADSLIKEDSIKKADTVGEVSPSPAIRKNASSATPSAGGTPATPPVETTTDSTPPQASILPPPGRYFKPIDLRVECNEPKCETEISIGDSLNPVKGKIESYNKTGKVYFRAIDSARNASQWQAAAYDMASNNNCTENSYPIPVRGKTVCIDAYEYPNKYGEKPRNMVSQNAAVMLCENAGKRLCSVEEWQTACHGNQNSRYPYGNAYNQTKCATDLKSAKEPNRSGYAEHCRSYYGMYDMSGNLWEWTSTPAEREGLFLVAGGAWNTQNASSCAETKFSFYPQNEYPFVGFRCCK
;
A
#
# COMPACT_ATOMS: atom_id res chain seq x y z
N MET A 1 28.45 -12.55 -76.91
CA MET A 1 28.03 -11.27 -76.34
C MET A 1 26.49 -11.04 -76.29
N LYS A 2 25.65 -11.73 -77.11
CA LYS A 2 24.16 -11.57 -77.02
C LYS A 2 23.52 -12.31 -75.87
N ASN A 3 24.05 -13.42 -75.35
CA ASN A 3 23.47 -14.24 -74.29
C ASN A 3 23.59 -13.59 -72.91
N ASP A 4 24.64 -12.85 -72.59
CA ASP A 4 24.89 -12.22 -71.29
C ASP A 4 23.93 -11.03 -70.96
N LYS A 5 23.54 -10.28 -72.02
CA LYS A 5 22.60 -9.19 -71.93
C LYS A 5 21.16 -9.67 -71.65
N ASN A 6 20.78 -10.84 -72.14
CA ASN A 6 19.45 -11.40 -71.86
C ASN A 6 19.38 -12.00 -70.47
N GLN A 7 20.41 -12.63 -69.97
CA GLN A 7 20.46 -13.19 -68.61
C GLN A 7 20.44 -12.10 -67.54
N LYS A 8 21.14 -10.98 -67.74
CA LYS A 8 21.07 -9.81 -66.86
C LYS A 8 19.67 -9.13 -66.83
N ARG A 9 18.99 -9.07 -68.01
CA ARG A 9 17.61 -8.50 -68.07
C ARG A 9 16.57 -9.39 -67.38
N VAL A 10 16.69 -10.70 -67.44
CA VAL A 10 15.81 -11.65 -66.73
C VAL A 10 16.04 -11.54 -65.22
N SER A 11 17.31 -11.47 -64.76
CA SER A 11 17.66 -11.30 -63.36
C SER A 11 17.10 -10.01 -62.73
N VAL A 12 17.16 -8.87 -63.45
CA VAL A 12 16.61 -7.58 -63.00
C VAL A 12 15.06 -7.62 -62.88
N ARG A 13 14.40 -8.29 -63.87
CA ARG A 13 12.92 -8.44 -63.80
C ARG A 13 12.47 -9.32 -62.64
N VAL A 14 13.16 -10.40 -62.35
CA VAL A 14 12.88 -11.27 -61.19
C VAL A 14 13.10 -10.52 -59.91
N LEU A 15 14.19 -9.75 -59.79
CA LEU A 15 14.44 -8.91 -58.59
C LEU A 15 13.35 -7.86 -58.37
N ALA A 16 12.88 -7.21 -59.43
CA ALA A 16 11.80 -6.23 -59.37
C ALA A 16 10.47 -6.86 -58.92
N ILE A 17 10.15 -8.07 -59.39
CA ILE A 17 8.94 -8.80 -58.97
C ILE A 17 9.03 -9.18 -57.48
N VAL A 18 10.18 -9.69 -57.03
CA VAL A 18 10.40 -10.02 -55.61
C VAL A 18 10.25 -8.79 -54.74
N LEU A 19 10.81 -7.65 -55.14
CA LEU A 19 10.68 -6.39 -54.41
C LEU A 19 9.21 -5.93 -54.30
N LEU A 20 8.45 -6.02 -55.40
CA LEU A 20 7.03 -5.70 -55.41
C LEU A 20 6.22 -6.61 -54.47
N LEU A 21 6.53 -7.91 -54.47
CA LEU A 21 5.90 -8.85 -53.53
C LEU A 21 6.20 -8.55 -52.09
N LEU A 22 7.44 -8.18 -51.76
CA LEU A 22 7.84 -7.78 -50.40
C LEU A 22 7.12 -6.50 -49.94
N VAL A 23 7.02 -5.50 -50.83
CA VAL A 23 6.26 -4.27 -50.57
C VAL A 23 4.77 -4.59 -50.35
N PHE A 24 4.18 -5.45 -51.15
CA PHE A 24 2.79 -5.86 -51.01
C PHE A 24 2.54 -6.61 -49.70
N LEU A 25 3.42 -7.54 -49.31
CA LEU A 25 3.35 -8.24 -48.03
C LEU A 25 3.50 -7.26 -46.84
N PHE A 26 4.39 -6.28 -46.95
CA PHE A 26 4.57 -5.24 -45.98
C PHE A 26 3.30 -4.38 -45.80
N LEU A 27 2.64 -4.01 -46.89
CA LEU A 27 1.38 -3.25 -46.85
C LEU A 27 0.25 -4.06 -46.23
N ILE A 28 0.13 -5.36 -46.52
CA ILE A 28 -0.84 -6.25 -45.86
C ILE A 28 -0.56 -6.31 -44.35
N PHE A 29 0.70 -6.48 -43.96
CA PHE A 29 1.09 -6.53 -42.56
C PHE A 29 0.76 -5.22 -41.82
N GLN A 30 1.01 -4.06 -42.44
CA GLN A 30 0.62 -2.76 -41.86
C GLN A 30 -0.90 -2.62 -41.74
N CYS A 31 -1.66 -3.11 -42.72
CA CYS A 31 -3.13 -3.11 -42.66
C CYS A 31 -3.65 -3.96 -41.50
N GLN A 32 -3.08 -5.16 -41.31
CA GLN A 32 -3.46 -6.04 -40.20
C GLN A 32 -3.11 -5.44 -38.82
N ILE A 33 -1.96 -4.76 -38.68
CA ILE A 33 -1.60 -4.06 -37.47
C ILE A 33 -2.60 -2.95 -37.18
N LYS A 34 -2.96 -2.15 -38.19
CA LYS A 34 -3.94 -1.07 -38.04
C LYS A 34 -5.30 -1.61 -37.60
N GLU A 35 -5.80 -2.63 -38.26
CA GLU A 35 -7.08 -3.26 -37.89
C GLU A 35 -7.06 -3.82 -36.46
N LYS A 36 -5.96 -4.45 -36.04
CA LYS A 36 -5.79 -4.93 -34.67
C LYS A 36 -5.80 -3.78 -33.65
N ASN A 37 -5.13 -2.66 -33.97
CA ASN A 37 -5.11 -1.49 -33.09
C ASN A 37 -6.49 -0.82 -32.99
N ASP A 38 -7.23 -0.74 -34.11
CA ASP A 38 -8.57 -0.18 -34.12
C ASP A 38 -9.56 -1.03 -33.29
N ARG A 39 -9.46 -2.37 -33.38
CA ARG A 39 -10.24 -3.30 -32.52
C ARG A 39 -9.89 -3.15 -31.04
N LEU A 40 -8.61 -2.96 -30.68
CA LEU A 40 -8.17 -2.74 -29.30
C LEU A 40 -8.70 -1.39 -28.76
N ALA A 41 -8.65 -0.34 -29.57
CA ALA A 41 -9.18 0.97 -29.21
C ALA A 41 -10.69 0.92 -28.98
N GLN A 42 -11.45 0.20 -29.81
CA GLN A 42 -12.89 0.00 -29.67
C GLN A 42 -13.21 -0.77 -28.37
N ALA A 43 -12.52 -1.87 -28.11
CA ALA A 43 -12.69 -2.65 -26.88
C ALA A 43 -12.38 -1.84 -25.60
N ALA A 44 -11.36 -0.99 -25.64
CA ALA A 44 -11.03 -0.10 -24.54
C ALA A 44 -12.14 0.95 -24.29
N LYS A 45 -12.76 1.47 -25.35
CA LYS A 45 -13.86 2.40 -25.24
C LYS A 45 -15.09 1.75 -24.61
N GLU A 46 -15.45 0.56 -25.06
CA GLU A 46 -16.59 -0.21 -24.53
C GLU A 46 -16.38 -0.56 -23.05
N GLN A 47 -15.16 -0.94 -22.67
CA GLN A 47 -14.83 -1.22 -21.27
C GLN A 47 -14.95 0.03 -20.40
N LYS A 48 -14.50 1.19 -20.89
CA LYS A 48 -14.65 2.47 -20.18
C LYS A 48 -16.10 2.82 -19.95
N GLU A 49 -16.98 2.62 -20.95
CA GLU A 49 -18.41 2.84 -20.83
C GLU A 49 -19.05 1.89 -19.81
N GLN A 50 -18.67 0.61 -19.81
CA GLN A 50 -19.15 -0.36 -18.83
C GLN A 50 -18.73 0.00 -17.40
N LEU A 51 -17.46 0.42 -17.18
CA LEU A 51 -16.97 0.86 -15.88
C LEU A 51 -17.70 2.12 -15.40
N LEU A 52 -17.99 3.05 -16.30
CA LEU A 52 -18.75 4.25 -15.97
C LEU A 52 -20.19 3.89 -15.57
N GLN A 53 -20.83 2.98 -16.30
CA GLN A 53 -22.18 2.50 -16.00
C GLN A 53 -22.24 1.80 -14.62
N MET A 54 -21.28 0.92 -14.32
CA MET A 54 -21.17 0.28 -13.00
C MET A 54 -20.93 1.30 -11.86
N ALA A 55 -20.16 2.35 -12.12
CA ALA A 55 -19.94 3.42 -11.14
C ALA A 55 -21.23 4.22 -10.87
N ILE A 56 -22.00 4.52 -11.92
CA ILE A 56 -23.31 5.20 -11.81
C ILE A 56 -24.30 4.34 -11.02
N GLU A 57 -24.42 3.05 -11.35
CA GLU A 57 -25.31 2.14 -10.61
C GLU A 57 -24.92 2.02 -9.14
N LYS A 58 -23.62 1.95 -8.85
CA LYS A 58 -23.11 1.91 -7.47
C LYS A 58 -23.44 3.20 -6.71
N ALA A 59 -23.27 4.35 -7.35
CA ALA A 59 -23.62 5.65 -6.76
C ALA A 59 -25.13 5.77 -6.49
N GLN A 60 -25.98 5.30 -7.40
CA GLN A 60 -27.42 5.25 -7.22
C GLN A 60 -27.84 4.36 -6.04
N ARG A 61 -27.29 3.13 -5.93
CA ARG A 61 -27.55 2.24 -4.78
C ARG A 61 -27.15 2.85 -3.46
N THR A 62 -26.04 3.61 -3.44
CA THR A 62 -25.57 4.30 -2.23
C THR A 62 -26.53 5.44 -1.87
N ALA A 63 -26.98 6.21 -2.84
CA ALA A 63 -27.96 7.28 -2.62
C ALA A 63 -29.30 6.74 -2.10
N ASP A 64 -29.81 5.66 -2.69
CA ASP A 64 -31.05 4.99 -2.25
C ASP A 64 -30.94 4.45 -0.81
N SER A 65 -29.76 3.93 -0.44
CA SER A 65 -29.49 3.47 0.93
C SER A 65 -29.51 4.62 1.94
N LEU A 66 -28.93 5.77 1.60
CA LEU A 66 -28.91 6.97 2.45
C LEU A 66 -30.32 7.56 2.62
N ILE A 67 -31.13 7.58 1.55
CA ILE A 67 -32.52 8.04 1.61
C ILE A 67 -33.35 7.12 2.52
N LYS A 68 -33.10 5.82 2.47
CA LYS A 68 -33.79 4.85 3.32
C LYS A 68 -33.40 5.00 4.81
N GLU A 69 -32.13 5.26 5.12
CA GLU A 69 -31.67 5.54 6.49
C GLU A 69 -32.25 6.84 7.05
N ASP A 70 -32.34 7.90 6.24
CA ASP A 70 -32.98 9.16 6.64
C ASP A 70 -34.48 9.01 6.87
N SER A 71 -35.15 8.17 6.09
CA SER A 71 -36.57 7.86 6.25
C SER A 71 -36.83 7.08 7.55
N ILE A 72 -35.94 6.16 7.93
CA ILE A 72 -36.02 5.40 9.18
C ILE A 72 -35.79 6.33 10.38
N LYS A 73 -34.79 7.20 10.35
CA LYS A 73 -34.52 8.18 11.41
C LYS A 73 -35.65 9.18 11.61
N LYS A 74 -36.39 9.57 10.56
CA LYS A 74 -37.58 10.41 10.68
C LYS A 74 -38.80 9.68 11.25
N ALA A 75 -38.92 8.37 11.06
CA ALA A 75 -39.96 7.55 11.65
C ALA A 75 -39.82 7.38 13.16
N ASP A 76 -38.57 7.27 13.64
CA ASP A 76 -38.26 7.10 15.07
C ASP A 76 -38.39 8.41 15.89
N THR A 77 -38.48 9.58 15.24
CA THR A 77 -38.65 10.88 15.91
C THR A 77 -40.10 11.34 16.06
N VAL A 78 -41.09 10.59 15.59
CA VAL A 78 -42.53 10.96 15.63
C VAL A 78 -43.33 10.13 16.63
N GLY A 79 -42.72 9.30 17.42
CA GLY A 79 -43.38 8.44 18.38
C GLY A 79 -42.96 8.65 19.83
N GLU A 80 -43.34 9.78 20.47
CA GLU A 80 -43.59 9.84 21.92
C GLU A 80 -44.09 11.25 22.33
N VAL A 81 -45.38 11.43 22.23
CA VAL A 81 -46.07 12.47 23.02
C VAL A 81 -46.96 11.73 24.00
N SER A 82 -46.49 11.61 25.23
CA SER A 82 -47.30 11.12 26.34
C SER A 82 -47.79 12.32 27.19
N PRO A 83 -49.06 12.33 27.64
CA PRO A 83 -49.66 13.51 28.25
C PRO A 83 -49.30 13.66 29.73
N SER A 84 -49.06 14.90 30.11
CA SER A 84 -48.85 15.37 31.47
C SER A 84 -50.08 15.18 32.35
N PRO A 85 -49.98 14.73 33.63
CA PRO A 85 -51.07 14.84 34.60
C PRO A 85 -50.93 16.08 35.47
N ALA A 86 -52.11 16.65 35.76
CA ALA A 86 -52.44 17.88 36.39
C ALA A 86 -51.92 18.09 37.83
N ILE A 87 -51.72 19.35 38.09
CA ILE A 87 -51.46 20.05 39.39
C ILE A 87 -52.45 19.66 40.46
N ARG A 88 -51.97 19.31 41.69
CA ARG A 88 -52.67 19.54 42.95
C ARG A 88 -51.79 20.31 43.88
N LYS A 89 -52.29 21.52 44.25
CA LYS A 89 -51.81 22.38 45.29
C LYS A 89 -52.20 21.74 46.64
N ASN A 90 -51.28 21.72 47.62
CA ASN A 90 -51.62 22.01 49.00
C ASN A 90 -50.37 22.50 49.74
N ALA A 91 -50.52 23.61 50.34
CA ALA A 91 -49.61 24.31 51.24
C ALA A 91 -49.65 23.74 52.64
N SER A 92 -48.51 23.65 53.31
CA SER A 92 -48.42 24.04 54.75
C SER A 92 -46.97 24.11 55.21
N SER A 93 -46.71 25.23 55.81
CA SER A 93 -45.61 25.75 56.57
C SER A 93 -44.80 24.83 57.49
N ALA A 94 -43.50 25.02 57.58
CA ALA A 94 -42.71 25.30 58.76
C ALA A 94 -41.23 25.44 58.52
N THR A 95 -40.60 26.48 58.94
CA THR A 95 -39.18 26.85 59.03
C THR A 95 -38.65 26.51 60.43
N PRO A 96 -37.34 26.69 60.74
CA PRO A 96 -36.09 26.19 60.18
C PRO A 96 -35.22 25.50 61.26
N SER A 97 -34.22 24.73 60.89
CA SER A 97 -33.04 24.52 61.75
C SER A 97 -31.80 24.12 61.02
N ALA A 98 -30.80 24.83 61.26
CA ALA A 98 -29.37 24.80 61.19
C ALA A 98 -28.64 23.56 60.65
N GLY A 99 -27.67 23.83 59.76
CA GLY A 99 -26.30 23.36 59.86
C GLY A 99 -26.02 21.92 59.42
N GLY A 100 -25.57 21.78 58.18
CA GLY A 100 -24.91 20.57 57.73
C GLY A 100 -24.32 20.80 56.30
N THR A 101 -23.02 21.07 56.23
CA THR A 101 -22.25 21.11 54.99
C THR A 101 -22.44 19.79 54.25
N PRO A 102 -22.81 19.79 52.97
CA PRO A 102 -22.83 18.54 52.22
C PRO A 102 -21.39 18.05 52.08
N ALA A 103 -21.10 16.88 52.63
CA ALA A 103 -19.87 16.14 52.34
C ALA A 103 -19.88 15.81 50.84
N THR A 104 -18.90 16.33 50.13
CA THR A 104 -18.56 15.92 48.78
C THR A 104 -18.34 14.40 48.79
N PRO A 105 -19.00 13.61 47.94
CA PRO A 105 -18.72 12.18 47.87
C PRO A 105 -17.24 11.99 47.55
N PRO A 106 -16.58 10.99 48.13
CA PRO A 106 -15.18 10.70 47.80
C PRO A 106 -15.08 10.47 46.32
N VAL A 107 -14.21 11.24 45.66
CA VAL A 107 -13.76 10.96 44.29
C VAL A 107 -13.08 9.61 44.38
N GLU A 108 -13.74 8.55 43.89
CA GLU A 108 -13.06 7.28 43.61
C GLU A 108 -11.97 7.58 42.62
N THR A 109 -10.75 7.75 43.07
CA THR A 109 -9.57 7.70 42.25
C THR A 109 -9.43 6.26 41.78
N THR A 110 -10.02 5.96 40.61
CA THR A 110 -9.71 4.70 39.91
C THR A 110 -8.22 4.75 39.57
N THR A 111 -7.44 4.02 40.35
CA THR A 111 -6.02 3.82 40.05
C THR A 111 -5.94 3.09 38.73
N ASP A 112 -5.28 3.71 37.72
CA ASP A 112 -5.01 3.06 36.47
C ASP A 112 -4.13 1.81 36.71
N SER A 113 -4.63 0.66 36.30
CA SER A 113 -3.95 -0.63 36.41
C SER A 113 -3.65 -1.28 35.05
N THR A 114 -3.91 -0.56 33.95
CA THR A 114 -3.75 -1.08 32.58
C THR A 114 -2.35 -0.77 32.07
N PRO A 115 -1.51 -1.77 31.76
CA PRO A 115 -0.20 -1.52 31.18
C PRO A 115 -0.29 -0.90 29.78
N PRO A 116 0.60 0.04 29.44
CA PRO A 116 0.64 0.65 28.11
C PRO A 116 1.10 -0.35 27.04
N GLN A 117 0.82 -0.02 25.78
CA GLN A 117 1.33 -0.77 24.63
C GLN A 117 2.59 -0.08 24.08
N ALA A 118 3.62 -0.87 23.86
CA ALA A 118 4.87 -0.41 23.26
C ALA A 118 4.99 -0.86 21.79
N SER A 119 5.60 -0.01 20.95
CA SER A 119 6.08 -0.36 19.62
C SER A 119 7.48 0.18 19.40
N ILE A 120 8.23 -0.38 18.44
CA ILE A 120 9.60 0.06 18.14
C ILE A 120 9.71 0.51 16.70
N LEU A 121 10.40 1.61 16.45
CA LEU A 121 10.72 2.16 15.15
C LEU A 121 12.21 2.38 14.96
N PRO A 122 12.69 2.17 13.73
CA PRO A 122 12.00 1.56 12.62
C PRO A 122 11.65 0.10 12.89
N PRO A 123 10.66 -0.51 12.21
CA PRO A 123 10.18 -1.87 12.46
C PRO A 123 11.30 -2.91 12.36
N PRO A 124 11.19 -4.10 13.03
CA PRO A 124 12.15 -5.19 12.88
C PRO A 124 12.26 -5.64 11.43
N GLY A 125 13.45 -6.12 11.05
CA GLY A 125 13.72 -6.59 9.69
C GLY A 125 15.17 -6.37 9.26
N ARG A 126 15.42 -6.45 7.95
CA ARG A 126 16.75 -6.27 7.37
C ARG A 126 17.04 -4.79 7.09
N TYR A 127 18.26 -4.36 7.42
CA TYR A 127 18.77 -3.02 7.19
C TYR A 127 20.16 -3.07 6.58
N PHE A 128 20.50 -2.04 5.79
CA PHE A 128 21.71 -1.98 5.00
C PHE A 128 22.61 -0.79 5.40
N LYS A 129 22.19 -0.05 6.42
CA LYS A 129 22.93 1.05 7.05
C LYS A 129 22.51 1.16 8.51
N PRO A 130 23.33 1.78 9.38
CA PRO A 130 22.94 2.05 10.77
C PRO A 130 21.60 2.77 10.86
N ILE A 131 20.81 2.45 11.88
CA ILE A 131 19.47 2.99 12.14
C ILE A 131 19.36 3.53 13.55
N ASP A 132 18.51 4.52 13.75
CA ASP A 132 18.16 5.02 15.08
C ASP A 132 16.92 4.31 15.57
N LEU A 133 17.04 3.58 16.67
CA LEU A 133 15.92 2.87 17.28
C LEU A 133 15.22 3.77 18.28
N ARG A 134 13.89 3.85 18.21
CA ARG A 134 13.05 4.53 19.21
C ARG A 134 11.87 3.65 19.58
N VAL A 135 11.50 3.69 20.85
CA VAL A 135 10.29 3.01 21.36
C VAL A 135 9.17 4.05 21.48
N GLU A 136 8.02 3.70 20.95
CA GLU A 136 6.79 4.49 21.04
C GLU A 136 5.80 3.83 22.00
N CYS A 137 4.96 4.65 22.62
CA CYS A 137 3.92 4.24 23.54
C CYS A 137 2.58 4.79 23.08
N ASN A 138 1.51 4.03 23.30
CA ASN A 138 0.15 4.41 22.93
C ASN A 138 -0.49 5.42 23.89
N GLU A 139 0.19 5.77 25.00
CA GLU A 139 -0.32 6.68 26.02
C GLU A 139 0.57 7.91 26.19
N PRO A 140 0.01 9.05 26.62
CA PRO A 140 0.80 10.24 26.92
C PRO A 140 1.66 10.01 28.19
N LYS A 141 2.87 10.58 28.20
CA LYS A 141 3.79 10.55 29.36
C LYS A 141 4.32 9.16 29.76
N CYS A 142 4.41 8.24 28.81
CA CYS A 142 5.12 6.98 29.07
C CYS A 142 6.62 7.18 29.18
N GLU A 143 7.24 6.41 30.05
CA GLU A 143 8.67 6.10 30.00
C GLU A 143 8.86 4.89 29.07
N THR A 144 9.92 4.88 28.26
CA THR A 144 10.23 3.76 27.36
C THR A 144 11.61 3.19 27.69
N GLU A 145 11.75 1.89 27.58
CA GLU A 145 12.99 1.17 27.83
C GLU A 145 13.37 0.30 26.63
N ILE A 146 14.66 0.24 26.33
CA ILE A 146 15.23 -0.55 25.25
C ILE A 146 16.52 -1.22 25.72
N SER A 147 16.73 -2.50 25.36
CA SER A 147 17.93 -3.25 25.69
C SER A 147 18.44 -4.07 24.51
N ILE A 148 19.76 -4.15 24.32
CA ILE A 148 20.40 -4.93 23.27
C ILE A 148 20.83 -6.29 23.85
N GLY A 149 20.37 -7.37 23.23
CA GLY A 149 20.81 -8.73 23.56
C GLY A 149 20.02 -9.39 24.69
N ASP A 150 19.71 -8.69 25.75
CA ASP A 150 18.87 -9.15 26.87
C ASP A 150 18.08 -7.98 27.49
N SER A 151 17.19 -8.29 28.42
CA SER A 151 16.35 -7.29 29.10
C SER A 151 16.97 -6.79 30.42
N LEU A 152 18.19 -7.16 30.75
CA LEU A 152 18.78 -6.92 32.08
C LEU A 152 19.41 -5.53 32.22
N ASN A 153 19.88 -4.93 31.12
CA ASN A 153 20.54 -3.61 31.13
C ASN A 153 19.83 -2.61 30.20
N PRO A 154 18.60 -2.21 30.51
CA PRO A 154 17.87 -1.30 29.63
C PRO A 154 18.43 0.11 29.68
N VAL A 155 18.42 0.80 28.55
CA VAL A 155 18.62 2.23 28.43
C VAL A 155 17.27 2.92 28.15
N LYS A 156 17.13 4.18 28.58
CA LYS A 156 15.92 4.96 28.34
C LYS A 156 16.00 5.68 27.01
N GLY A 157 14.84 5.79 26.34
CA GLY A 157 14.65 6.59 25.13
C GLY A 157 14.99 5.85 23.85
N LYS A 158 16.10 6.21 23.20
CA LYS A 158 16.50 5.71 21.88
C LYS A 158 17.93 5.15 21.90
N ILE A 159 18.23 4.32 20.90
CA ILE A 159 19.60 3.90 20.57
C ILE A 159 19.93 4.52 19.21
N GLU A 160 21.00 5.31 19.16
CA GLU A 160 21.49 5.91 17.93
C GLU A 160 22.46 4.98 17.19
N SER A 161 22.44 5.04 15.86
CA SER A 161 23.38 4.30 14.99
C SER A 161 23.49 2.81 15.29
N TYR A 162 22.37 2.16 15.63
CA TYR A 162 22.34 0.72 15.83
C TYR A 162 22.72 -0.01 14.53
N ASN A 163 23.71 -0.89 14.62
CA ASN A 163 24.32 -1.57 13.46
C ASN A 163 24.66 -3.05 13.72
N LYS A 164 23.94 -3.69 14.66
CA LYS A 164 24.19 -5.09 15.03
C LYS A 164 23.03 -5.99 14.59
N THR A 165 23.36 -7.18 14.08
CA THR A 165 22.38 -8.25 13.89
C THR A 165 22.06 -8.87 15.24
N GLY A 166 20.77 -9.02 15.57
CA GLY A 166 20.37 -9.62 16.83
C GLY A 166 18.99 -9.18 17.29
N LYS A 167 18.66 -9.53 18.53
CA LYS A 167 17.40 -9.13 19.18
C LYS A 167 17.59 -7.88 20.00
N VAL A 168 16.61 -7.01 19.92
CA VAL A 168 16.45 -5.84 20.78
C VAL A 168 15.17 -6.05 21.56
N TYR A 169 15.20 -5.83 22.86
CA TYR A 169 14.06 -5.92 23.75
C TYR A 169 13.58 -4.52 24.11
N PHE A 170 12.28 -4.34 24.23
CA PHE A 170 11.70 -3.03 24.53
C PHE A 170 10.40 -3.17 25.31
N ARG A 171 10.05 -2.14 26.09
CA ARG A 171 8.79 -2.01 26.80
C ARG A 171 8.46 -0.54 27.07
N ALA A 172 7.22 -0.29 27.49
CA ALA A 172 6.77 1.01 27.98
C ALA A 172 6.25 0.90 29.43
N ILE A 173 6.31 2.01 30.15
CA ILE A 173 5.86 2.16 31.53
C ILE A 173 5.03 3.45 31.57
N ASP A 174 3.78 3.36 32.03
CA ASP A 174 2.89 4.52 32.14
C ASP A 174 3.21 5.42 33.35
N SER A 175 2.44 6.48 33.51
CA SER A 175 2.57 7.39 34.65
C SER A 175 2.12 6.80 36.00
N ALA A 176 1.31 5.74 35.96
CA ALA A 176 0.86 5.00 37.15
C ALA A 176 1.84 3.86 37.54
N ARG A 177 2.94 3.72 36.79
CA ARG A 177 3.98 2.68 36.97
C ARG A 177 3.56 1.28 36.52
N ASN A 178 2.50 1.13 35.75
CA ASN A 178 2.23 -0.15 35.08
C ASN A 178 3.20 -0.33 33.92
N ALA A 179 3.90 -1.47 33.88
CA ALA A 179 4.85 -1.78 32.82
C ALA A 179 4.27 -2.81 31.85
N SER A 180 4.41 -2.57 30.55
CA SER A 180 4.13 -3.60 29.56
C SER A 180 5.13 -4.76 29.69
N GLN A 181 4.74 -5.93 29.18
CA GLN A 181 5.69 -7.03 29.06
C GLN A 181 6.83 -6.66 28.06
N TRP A 182 8.01 -7.21 28.32
CA TRP A 182 9.11 -7.11 27.36
C TRP A 182 8.75 -7.75 26.03
N GLN A 183 8.90 -6.99 24.96
CA GLN A 183 8.73 -7.44 23.59
C GLN A 183 10.10 -7.56 22.94
N ALA A 184 10.23 -8.44 21.95
CA ALA A 184 11.48 -8.65 21.21
C ALA A 184 11.30 -8.30 19.74
N ALA A 185 12.25 -7.51 19.21
CA ALA A 185 12.37 -7.18 17.79
C ALA A 185 13.71 -7.70 17.23
N ALA A 186 13.66 -8.43 16.12
CA ALA A 186 14.85 -8.95 15.47
C ALA A 186 15.30 -8.04 14.32
N TYR A 187 16.56 -7.64 14.36
CA TYR A 187 17.22 -6.83 13.33
C TYR A 187 18.31 -7.63 12.63
N ASP A 188 18.39 -7.51 11.31
CA ASP A 188 19.39 -8.13 10.47
C ASP A 188 20.15 -7.04 9.70
N MET A 189 21.41 -6.81 10.07
CA MET A 189 22.26 -5.81 9.42
C MET A 189 23.07 -6.48 8.31
N ALA A 190 22.72 -6.17 7.06
CA ALA A 190 23.29 -6.79 5.87
C ALA A 190 24.03 -5.78 4.98
N SER A 191 24.86 -6.29 4.06
CA SER A 191 25.47 -5.46 3.03
C SER A 191 24.50 -5.25 1.85
N ASN A 192 24.61 -4.11 1.17
CA ASN A 192 23.74 -3.77 0.03
C ASN A 192 24.14 -4.46 -1.29
N ASN A 193 25.16 -5.31 -1.32
CA ASN A 193 25.57 -6.13 -2.46
C ASN A 193 25.55 -5.41 -3.83
N ASN A 194 26.05 -4.18 -3.90
CA ASN A 194 26.13 -3.35 -5.12
C ASN A 194 24.77 -2.94 -5.74
N CYS A 195 23.67 -3.02 -5.01
CA CYS A 195 22.42 -2.40 -5.45
C CYS A 195 22.56 -0.86 -5.47
N THR A 196 21.81 -0.20 -6.33
CA THR A 196 21.79 1.26 -6.39
C THR A 196 21.19 1.87 -5.11
N GLU A 197 21.34 3.17 -4.93
CA GLU A 197 20.77 3.87 -3.79
C GLU A 197 19.28 3.59 -3.63
N ASN A 198 18.84 3.37 -2.40
CA ASN A 198 17.47 2.99 -2.04
C ASN A 198 16.93 1.76 -2.79
N SER A 199 17.81 0.86 -3.25
CA SER A 199 17.45 -0.44 -3.78
C SER A 199 18.16 -1.51 -2.95
N TYR A 200 17.45 -2.60 -2.65
CA TYR A 200 17.99 -3.62 -1.72
C TYR A 200 17.93 -5.02 -2.32
N PRO A 201 18.90 -5.88 -1.96
CA PRO A 201 18.97 -7.23 -2.48
C PRO A 201 17.94 -8.15 -1.84
N ILE A 202 17.22 -8.89 -2.68
CA ILE A 202 16.31 -9.96 -2.29
C ILE A 202 16.69 -11.27 -3.00
N PRO A 203 16.47 -12.43 -2.35
CA PRO A 203 16.71 -13.73 -2.98
C PRO A 203 15.49 -14.15 -3.80
N VAL A 204 15.66 -14.33 -5.11
CA VAL A 204 14.61 -14.83 -6.02
C VAL A 204 15.17 -16.01 -6.81
N ARG A 205 14.62 -17.21 -6.64
CA ARG A 205 15.06 -18.44 -7.32
C ARG A 205 16.57 -18.68 -7.26
N GLY A 206 17.19 -18.44 -6.10
CA GLY A 206 18.63 -18.64 -5.90
C GLY A 206 19.51 -17.55 -6.51
N LYS A 207 18.93 -16.48 -7.06
CA LYS A 207 19.64 -15.29 -7.55
C LYS A 207 19.36 -14.10 -6.64
N THR A 208 20.28 -13.16 -6.61
CA THR A 208 20.06 -11.87 -5.96
C THR A 208 19.52 -10.88 -6.97
N VAL A 209 18.39 -10.25 -6.64
CA VAL A 209 17.74 -9.19 -7.40
C VAL A 209 17.73 -7.93 -6.55
N CYS A 210 18.14 -6.80 -7.11
CA CYS A 210 17.97 -5.51 -6.46
C CYS A 210 16.56 -4.98 -6.75
N ILE A 211 15.80 -4.61 -5.73
CA ILE A 211 14.47 -4.01 -5.86
C ILE A 211 14.41 -2.66 -5.15
N ASP A 212 13.72 -1.70 -5.72
CA ASP A 212 13.54 -0.37 -5.17
C ASP A 212 12.78 -0.42 -3.83
N ALA A 213 13.29 0.32 -2.84
CA ALA A 213 12.69 0.38 -1.51
C ALA A 213 11.35 1.11 -1.50
N TYR A 214 11.21 2.09 -2.40
CA TYR A 214 10.01 2.91 -2.55
C TYR A 214 9.44 2.77 -3.95
N GLU A 215 8.19 3.16 -4.12
CA GLU A 215 7.60 3.37 -5.44
C GLU A 215 8.41 4.43 -6.22
N TYR A 216 8.37 4.35 -7.55
CA TYR A 216 9.07 5.34 -8.41
C TYR A 216 8.68 6.79 -8.06
N PRO A 217 9.64 7.71 -7.91
CA PRO A 217 11.05 7.68 -8.33
C PRO A 217 12.04 7.08 -7.30
N ASN A 218 11.61 6.22 -6.39
CA ASN A 218 12.42 5.53 -5.40
C ASN A 218 13.10 6.49 -4.39
N LYS A 219 12.32 7.43 -3.85
CA LYS A 219 12.81 8.40 -2.87
C LYS A 219 11.85 8.52 -1.70
N TYR A 220 12.41 8.47 -0.48
CA TYR A 220 11.67 8.71 0.74
C TYR A 220 11.04 10.10 0.75
N GLY A 221 9.76 10.19 1.10
CA GLY A 221 9.04 11.45 1.26
C GLY A 221 8.63 12.13 -0.04
N GLU A 222 8.96 11.58 -1.22
CA GLU A 222 8.45 12.07 -2.49
C GLU A 222 7.08 11.47 -2.82
N LYS A 223 6.27 12.16 -3.59
CA LYS A 223 5.03 11.59 -4.13
C LYS A 223 5.37 10.50 -5.15
N PRO A 224 4.78 9.30 -5.01
CA PRO A 224 4.98 8.25 -5.98
C PRO A 224 4.34 8.63 -7.32
N ARG A 225 4.96 8.20 -8.40
CA ARG A 225 4.44 8.39 -9.75
C ARG A 225 3.22 7.50 -9.98
N ASN A 226 2.08 8.12 -10.16
CA ASN A 226 0.84 7.50 -10.61
C ASN A 226 0.41 8.07 -11.97
N MET A 227 -0.77 7.73 -12.47
CA MET A 227 -1.22 8.13 -13.82
C MET A 227 -0.15 7.77 -14.87
N VAL A 228 0.31 6.53 -14.83
CA VAL A 228 1.36 6.01 -15.69
C VAL A 228 0.92 4.68 -16.28
N SER A 229 1.07 4.51 -17.59
CA SER A 229 0.82 3.24 -18.26
C SER A 229 1.95 2.23 -17.96
N GLN A 230 1.67 0.93 -18.08
CA GLN A 230 2.69 -0.11 -17.90
C GLN A 230 3.86 0.08 -18.87
N ASN A 231 3.57 0.43 -20.15
CA ASN A 231 4.59 0.71 -21.15
C ASN A 231 5.50 1.88 -20.74
N ALA A 232 4.91 2.96 -20.20
CA ALA A 232 5.69 4.10 -19.68
C ALA A 232 6.49 3.71 -18.43
N ALA A 233 5.96 2.87 -17.55
CA ALA A 233 6.67 2.37 -16.38
C ALA A 233 7.91 1.54 -16.77
N VAL A 234 7.80 0.68 -17.79
CA VAL A 234 8.94 -0.06 -18.37
C VAL A 234 10.02 0.91 -18.83
N MET A 235 9.66 1.89 -19.66
CA MET A 235 10.62 2.89 -20.17
C MET A 235 11.28 3.71 -19.06
N LEU A 236 10.53 4.08 -18.02
CA LEU A 236 11.06 4.85 -16.89
C LEU A 236 12.06 4.02 -16.08
N CYS A 237 11.81 2.73 -15.87
CA CYS A 237 12.78 1.83 -15.25
C CYS A 237 14.03 1.64 -16.11
N GLU A 238 13.87 1.44 -17.41
CA GLU A 238 15.00 1.30 -18.37
C GLU A 238 15.87 2.55 -18.42
N ASN A 239 15.28 3.74 -18.42
CA ASN A 239 16.00 5.01 -18.34
C ASN A 239 16.80 5.16 -17.04
N ALA A 240 16.38 4.50 -15.96
CA ALA A 240 17.12 4.43 -14.68
C ALA A 240 18.16 3.29 -14.65
N GLY A 241 18.41 2.59 -15.77
CA GLY A 241 19.33 1.43 -15.85
C GLY A 241 18.81 0.20 -15.10
N LYS A 242 17.49 0.09 -14.97
CA LYS A 242 16.73 -0.98 -14.32
C LYS A 242 15.67 -1.55 -15.26
N ARG A 243 14.80 -2.38 -14.74
CA ARG A 243 13.61 -2.90 -15.44
C ARG A 243 12.40 -2.90 -14.51
N LEU A 244 11.22 -3.03 -15.05
CA LEU A 244 10.03 -3.25 -14.23
C LEU A 244 10.14 -4.59 -13.49
N CYS A 245 9.74 -4.64 -12.22
CA CYS A 245 9.76 -5.88 -11.42
C CYS A 245 8.74 -6.89 -11.96
N SER A 246 9.06 -8.19 -11.88
CA SER A 246 8.07 -9.24 -12.05
C SER A 246 7.19 -9.37 -10.79
N VAL A 247 6.03 -10.02 -10.92
CA VAL A 247 5.16 -10.27 -9.78
C VAL A 247 5.84 -11.13 -8.72
N GLU A 248 6.66 -12.10 -9.13
CA GLU A 248 7.40 -12.97 -8.20
C GLU A 248 8.45 -12.20 -7.39
N GLU A 249 9.20 -11.30 -8.02
CA GLU A 249 10.16 -10.43 -7.35
C GLU A 249 9.45 -9.50 -6.37
N TRP A 250 8.35 -8.91 -6.81
CA TRP A 250 7.52 -8.05 -5.99
C TRP A 250 6.97 -8.80 -4.76
N GLN A 251 6.39 -9.97 -4.97
CA GLN A 251 5.85 -10.81 -3.90
C GLN A 251 6.92 -11.27 -2.92
N THR A 252 8.08 -11.72 -3.41
CA THR A 252 9.21 -12.10 -2.56
C THR A 252 9.63 -10.94 -1.66
N ALA A 253 9.71 -9.74 -2.21
CA ALA A 253 10.07 -8.54 -1.46
C ALA A 253 9.01 -8.18 -0.39
N CYS A 254 7.74 -8.35 -0.70
CA CYS A 254 6.63 -8.07 0.19
C CYS A 254 6.52 -9.11 1.33
N HIS A 255 6.52 -10.40 0.98
CA HIS A 255 6.37 -11.51 1.93
C HIS A 255 7.51 -11.61 2.94
N GLY A 256 8.70 -11.15 2.56
CA GLY A 256 9.89 -11.26 3.40
C GLY A 256 10.35 -12.70 3.59
N ASN A 257 11.22 -12.92 4.59
CA ASN A 257 11.82 -14.23 4.88
C ASN A 257 10.88 -15.20 5.63
N GLN A 258 9.78 -14.71 6.18
CA GLN A 258 8.78 -15.50 6.90
C GLN A 258 7.53 -15.81 6.09
N ASN A 259 7.52 -15.44 4.82
CA ASN A 259 6.36 -15.56 3.93
C ASN A 259 5.09 -14.92 4.53
N SER A 260 5.24 -13.74 5.11
CA SER A 260 4.15 -13.02 5.78
C SER A 260 3.05 -12.60 4.81
N ARG A 261 1.80 -12.59 5.28
CA ARG A 261 0.64 -12.19 4.47
C ARG A 261 0.68 -10.70 4.07
N TYR A 262 1.21 -9.85 4.95
CA TYR A 262 1.42 -8.41 4.74
C TYR A 262 2.89 -8.08 4.97
N PRO A 263 3.41 -6.95 4.49
CA PRO A 263 4.82 -6.60 4.69
C PRO A 263 5.23 -6.52 6.17
N TYR A 264 4.27 -6.27 7.05
CA TYR A 264 4.45 -6.10 8.49
C TYR A 264 4.00 -7.31 9.34
N GLY A 265 3.66 -8.45 8.73
CA GLY A 265 3.24 -9.68 9.44
C GLY A 265 1.96 -10.31 8.89
N ASN A 266 1.33 -11.21 9.66
CA ASN A 266 0.21 -12.02 9.17
C ASN A 266 -1.18 -11.45 9.49
N ALA A 267 -1.31 -10.60 10.49
CA ALA A 267 -2.57 -9.97 10.87
C ALA A 267 -2.76 -8.63 10.15
N TYR A 268 -3.94 -8.43 9.54
CA TYR A 268 -4.28 -7.14 8.94
C TYR A 268 -4.36 -6.05 10.02
N ASN A 269 -3.73 -4.92 9.74
CA ASN A 269 -3.80 -3.74 10.58
C ASN A 269 -3.87 -2.49 9.70
N GLN A 270 -5.03 -1.84 9.67
CA GLN A 270 -5.30 -0.67 8.83
C GLN A 270 -4.47 0.56 9.17
N THR A 271 -3.84 0.60 10.36
CA THR A 271 -3.04 1.75 10.80
C THR A 271 -1.59 1.67 10.32
N LYS A 272 -1.14 0.51 9.84
CA LYS A 272 0.24 0.30 9.45
C LYS A 272 0.58 0.74 8.03
N CYS A 273 -0.38 0.60 7.12
CA CYS A 273 -0.20 0.93 5.70
C CYS A 273 -1.32 1.83 5.20
N ALA A 274 -1.07 2.53 4.09
CA ALA A 274 -2.04 3.41 3.46
C ALA A 274 -3.10 2.60 2.67
N THR A 275 -4.00 1.94 3.40
CA THR A 275 -5.12 1.15 2.86
C THR A 275 -6.44 1.74 3.34
N ASP A 276 -7.49 1.64 2.53
CA ASP A 276 -8.85 2.09 2.90
C ASP A 276 -8.93 3.54 3.45
N LEU A 277 -8.17 4.44 2.85
CA LEU A 277 -8.19 5.85 3.23
C LEU A 277 -9.43 6.54 2.65
N LYS A 278 -10.57 6.41 3.32
CA LYS A 278 -11.89 6.92 2.85
C LYS A 278 -11.92 8.41 2.51
N SER A 279 -11.10 9.20 3.17
CA SER A 279 -10.99 10.65 2.97
C SER A 279 -9.86 11.07 2.03
N ALA A 280 -8.94 10.17 1.69
CA ALA A 280 -7.83 10.50 0.80
C ALA A 280 -8.30 10.57 -0.66
N LYS A 281 -7.78 11.54 -1.39
CA LYS A 281 -8.01 11.71 -2.83
C LYS A 281 -6.79 11.33 -3.67
N GLU A 282 -5.68 11.00 -3.02
CA GLU A 282 -4.39 10.75 -3.63
C GLU A 282 -3.54 9.84 -2.72
N PRO A 283 -2.50 9.20 -3.26
CA PRO A 283 -1.57 8.39 -2.47
C PRO A 283 -0.78 9.25 -1.47
N ASN A 284 -0.31 8.63 -0.41
CA ASN A 284 0.64 9.22 0.50
C ASN A 284 2.01 9.38 -0.18
N ARG A 285 2.87 10.21 0.42
CA ARG A 285 4.29 10.23 0.05
C ARG A 285 4.95 8.91 0.43
N SER A 286 5.80 8.38 -0.45
CA SER A 286 6.43 7.07 -0.26
C SER A 286 7.22 7.00 1.05
N GLY A 287 7.03 5.93 1.81
CA GLY A 287 7.68 5.66 3.08
C GLY A 287 7.09 6.39 4.30
N TYR A 288 6.05 7.23 4.15
CA TYR A 288 5.43 7.93 5.29
C TYR A 288 4.67 7.00 6.23
N ALA A 289 4.18 5.89 5.74
CA ALA A 289 3.67 4.82 6.57
C ALA A 289 4.84 4.00 7.13
N GLU A 290 5.52 4.52 8.16
CA GLU A 290 6.77 3.94 8.69
C GLU A 290 6.66 2.47 9.08
N HIS A 291 5.48 2.03 9.51
CA HIS A 291 5.18 0.63 9.84
C HIS A 291 4.85 -0.24 8.62
N CYS A 292 4.63 0.35 7.44
CA CYS A 292 4.37 -0.35 6.19
C CYS A 292 5.66 -0.78 5.50
N ARG A 293 6.47 -1.56 6.18
CA ARG A 293 7.80 -1.96 5.73
C ARG A 293 7.96 -3.48 5.76
N SER A 294 8.43 -4.05 4.65
CA SER A 294 8.73 -5.48 4.59
C SER A 294 10.06 -5.82 5.27
N TYR A 295 10.25 -7.11 5.56
CA TYR A 295 11.51 -7.60 6.13
C TYR A 295 12.75 -7.15 5.34
N TYR A 296 12.69 -7.17 4.01
CA TYR A 296 13.80 -6.76 3.14
C TYR A 296 13.93 -5.24 2.96
N GLY A 297 13.05 -4.44 3.55
CA GLY A 297 13.19 -2.99 3.56
C GLY A 297 12.36 -2.21 2.56
N MET A 298 11.44 -2.86 1.85
CA MET A 298 10.53 -2.19 0.93
C MET A 298 9.35 -1.60 1.66
N TYR A 299 9.03 -0.35 1.34
CA TYR A 299 7.90 0.38 1.89
C TYR A 299 6.69 0.33 0.95
N ASP A 300 5.52 0.55 1.54
CA ASP A 300 4.24 0.74 0.85
C ASP A 300 3.78 -0.43 -0.04
N MET A 301 4.30 -1.65 0.23
CA MET A 301 3.92 -2.85 -0.51
C MET A 301 2.53 -3.40 -0.13
N SER A 302 1.76 -2.67 0.65
CA SER A 302 0.38 -2.94 1.00
C SER A 302 -0.36 -1.62 1.00
N GLY A 303 -1.18 -1.36 -0.01
CA GLY A 303 -1.84 -0.08 -0.20
C GLY A 303 -0.97 0.95 -0.92
N ASN A 304 -1.21 2.20 -0.70
CA ASN A 304 -0.67 3.37 -1.39
C ASN A 304 -0.99 3.35 -2.89
N LEU A 305 -0.21 2.68 -3.73
CA LEU A 305 -0.54 2.45 -5.15
C LEU A 305 -0.52 0.96 -5.48
N TRP A 306 -1.47 0.50 -6.32
CA TRP A 306 -1.24 -0.70 -7.11
C TRP A 306 0.03 -0.52 -7.92
N GLU A 307 0.83 -1.55 -8.03
CA GLU A 307 2.09 -1.48 -8.75
C GLU A 307 2.10 -2.34 -9.99
N TRP A 308 2.35 -1.72 -11.15
CA TRP A 308 2.58 -2.43 -12.40
C TRP A 308 3.71 -3.45 -12.25
N THR A 309 3.52 -4.62 -12.83
CA THR A 309 4.56 -5.63 -12.97
C THR A 309 4.85 -5.93 -14.43
N SER A 310 5.98 -6.60 -14.70
CA SER A 310 6.33 -7.10 -16.02
C SER A 310 5.64 -8.43 -16.35
N THR A 311 4.84 -8.98 -15.43
CA THR A 311 4.21 -10.30 -15.59
C THR A 311 2.89 -10.17 -16.32
N PRO A 312 2.71 -10.83 -17.47
CA PRO A 312 1.42 -10.92 -18.14
C PRO A 312 0.39 -11.61 -17.27
N ALA A 313 -0.86 -11.20 -17.37
CA ALA A 313 -1.98 -11.91 -16.77
C ALA A 313 -2.38 -13.12 -17.63
N GLU A 314 -3.19 -14.04 -17.06
CA GLU A 314 -3.77 -15.16 -17.81
C GLU A 314 -4.61 -14.69 -19.01
N ARG A 315 -5.34 -13.58 -18.82
CA ARG A 315 -6.07 -12.94 -19.92
C ARG A 315 -5.09 -12.19 -20.81
N GLU A 316 -5.07 -12.56 -22.10
CA GLU A 316 -4.19 -11.97 -23.12
C GLU A 316 -4.30 -10.43 -23.17
N GLY A 317 -3.16 -9.78 -23.30
CA GLY A 317 -3.04 -8.33 -23.44
C GLY A 317 -3.12 -7.54 -22.13
N LEU A 318 -3.28 -8.20 -20.98
CA LEU A 318 -3.28 -7.59 -19.66
C LEU A 318 -1.98 -7.90 -18.91
N PHE A 319 -1.63 -7.02 -17.98
CA PHE A 319 -0.51 -7.21 -17.04
C PHE A 319 -0.99 -7.17 -15.60
N LEU A 320 -0.38 -8.00 -14.76
CA LEU A 320 -0.68 -8.06 -13.34
C LEU A 320 -0.21 -6.79 -12.62
N VAL A 321 -1.00 -6.37 -11.65
CA VAL A 321 -0.65 -5.36 -10.66
C VAL A 321 -0.67 -5.98 -9.26
N ALA A 322 0.11 -5.44 -8.34
CA ALA A 322 0.28 -5.99 -7.00
C ALA A 322 0.07 -4.94 -5.90
N GLY A 323 -0.26 -5.36 -4.69
CA GLY A 323 -0.18 -4.56 -3.46
C GLY A 323 -1.45 -3.87 -2.98
N GLY A 324 -2.40 -3.60 -3.83
CA GLY A 324 -3.53 -2.73 -3.48
C GLY A 324 -3.17 -1.25 -3.55
N ALA A 325 -4.14 -0.38 -3.31
CA ALA A 325 -3.95 1.06 -3.32
C ALA A 325 -4.60 1.73 -2.10
N TRP A 326 -4.36 3.02 -1.93
CA TRP A 326 -4.93 3.85 -0.86
C TRP A 326 -6.47 3.78 -0.76
N ASN A 327 -7.14 3.50 -1.86
CA ASN A 327 -8.60 3.39 -1.97
C ASN A 327 -9.12 1.94 -2.03
N THR A 328 -8.26 0.94 -1.77
CA THR A 328 -8.62 -0.48 -1.87
C THR A 328 -8.87 -1.06 -0.49
N GLN A 329 -10.09 -1.52 -0.24
CA GLN A 329 -10.45 -2.25 0.99
C GLN A 329 -10.04 -3.72 0.87
N ASN A 330 -9.41 -4.28 1.89
CA ASN A 330 -9.17 -5.73 2.09
C ASN A 330 -8.36 -6.47 1.00
N ALA A 331 -7.85 -5.78 -0.03
CA ALA A 331 -7.16 -6.40 -1.16
C ALA A 331 -5.69 -5.97 -1.25
N SER A 332 -5.03 -5.79 -0.11
CA SER A 332 -3.66 -5.24 -0.04
C SER A 332 -2.64 -6.23 0.53
N SER A 333 -2.91 -7.53 0.43
CA SER A 333 -1.97 -8.57 0.86
C SER A 333 -0.83 -8.75 -0.15
N CYS A 334 0.31 -9.27 0.30
CA CYS A 334 1.45 -9.57 -0.57
C CYS A 334 1.13 -10.58 -1.68
N ALA A 335 0.14 -11.45 -1.47
CA ALA A 335 -0.32 -12.42 -2.46
C ALA A 335 -1.39 -11.86 -3.42
N GLU A 336 -1.84 -10.61 -3.23
CA GLU A 336 -2.92 -10.04 -4.04
C GLU A 336 -2.41 -9.65 -5.42
N THR A 337 -2.72 -10.48 -6.41
CA THR A 337 -2.35 -10.33 -7.82
C THR A 337 -3.50 -10.64 -8.77
N LYS A 338 -4.74 -10.66 -8.24
CA LYS A 338 -5.93 -10.97 -9.05
C LYS A 338 -6.30 -9.85 -10.03
N PHE A 339 -5.79 -8.66 -9.78
CA PHE A 339 -6.07 -7.52 -10.62
C PHE A 339 -5.06 -7.39 -11.74
N SER A 340 -5.57 -7.08 -12.93
CA SER A 340 -4.77 -6.88 -14.14
C SER A 340 -5.42 -5.79 -15.00
N PHE A 341 -4.58 -5.03 -15.70
CA PHE A 341 -5.03 -3.90 -16.49
C PHE A 341 -4.36 -3.90 -17.87
N TYR A 342 -4.97 -3.19 -18.81
CA TYR A 342 -4.37 -2.95 -20.12
C TYR A 342 -3.14 -2.06 -20.02
N PRO A 343 -2.00 -2.44 -20.64
CA PRO A 343 -0.70 -1.79 -20.46
C PRO A 343 -0.62 -0.36 -21.01
N GLN A 344 -1.54 0.05 -21.86
CA GLN A 344 -1.62 1.40 -22.43
C GLN A 344 -2.44 2.38 -21.57
N ASN A 345 -3.22 1.86 -20.61
CA ASN A 345 -4.09 2.71 -19.79
C ASN A 345 -3.34 3.29 -18.57
N GLU A 346 -3.81 4.44 -18.12
CA GLU A 346 -3.29 5.15 -16.96
C GLU A 346 -4.37 5.23 -15.88
N TYR A 347 -3.98 5.03 -14.62
CA TYR A 347 -4.91 5.02 -13.49
C TYR A 347 -4.37 5.86 -12.33
N PRO A 348 -5.20 6.64 -11.62
CA PRO A 348 -4.76 7.49 -10.52
C PRO A 348 -4.28 6.70 -9.30
N PHE A 349 -4.60 5.43 -9.22
CA PHE A 349 -4.27 4.53 -8.13
C PHE A 349 -3.25 3.44 -8.52
N VAL A 350 -2.57 3.59 -9.66
CA VAL A 350 -1.53 2.67 -10.13
C VAL A 350 -0.22 3.40 -10.38
N GLY A 351 0.84 2.90 -9.77
CA GLY A 351 2.22 3.28 -9.95
C GLY A 351 3.10 2.07 -10.25
N PHE A 352 4.36 2.09 -9.85
CA PHE A 352 5.32 1.00 -10.08
C PHE A 352 6.59 1.18 -9.25
N ARG A 353 7.38 0.11 -9.15
CA ARG A 353 8.79 0.14 -8.71
C ARG A 353 9.67 -0.64 -9.65
N CYS A 354 10.99 -0.37 -9.62
CA CYS A 354 11.94 -0.98 -10.53
C CYS A 354 12.82 -2.03 -9.82
N CYS A 355 13.32 -2.99 -10.62
CA CYS A 355 14.21 -4.06 -10.24
C CYS A 355 15.46 -4.09 -11.16
N LYS A 356 16.55 -4.70 -10.66
CA LYS A 356 17.79 -4.90 -11.43
C LYS A 356 18.38 -6.27 -11.17
#